data_6f26acc1cda8bf0891f7030689333464
#
_entry.id   6f26acc1cda8bf0891f7030689333464
#
_cell.length_a   1.000
_cell.length_b   1.000
_cell.length_c   1.000
_cell.angle_alpha   90.00
_cell.angle_beta   90.00
_cell.angle_gamma   90.00
#
_symmetry.space_group_name_H-M   'P 1'
#
loop_
_entity.id
_entity.type
_entity.pdbx_description
1 polymer ?
#
loop_
_entity_poly.entity_id
_entity_poly.type
_entity_poly.pdbx_seq_one_letter_code
_entity_poly.pdbx_strand_id
1 'polypeptide(L)'
;MTEREYRSHPAISRSQLFKLRESPEKFKWAEEHPEPPTPALIFGQLLHAMVLQPEMFWNDFEVMPIVDRRTKAGKEEYAAFEENSKGKTIVTAEMFQTAVEMCGKLLDNEYVKKLLDGEREKPFFWTDDLTGEECKCRVDCLTSINGMDIIVDLKTAESADTDTFMRHAIKYGYNLQAAMYGEGVKANTGKEHAFVFIVIEKKPPYAINIMQADKAFVLHGFDLFRELIGTYHECKVSGNWWGYLGKHNIINDLPLPAYLAKEIE
;
A
#
# COMPACT_ATOMS: atom_id res chain seq x y z
N MET A 1 17.39 -0.77 7.11
CA MET A 1 17.14 -1.33 5.75
C MET A 1 16.60 -0.21 4.89
N THR A 2 17.18 0.02 3.73
CA THR A 2 16.72 1.01 2.77
C THR A 2 15.47 0.52 2.03
N GLU A 3 14.70 1.44 1.41
CA GLU A 3 13.55 1.10 0.56
C GLU A 3 13.94 0.10 -0.55
N ARG A 4 15.09 0.33 -1.18
CA ARG A 4 15.60 -0.53 -2.25
C ARG A 4 15.90 -1.94 -1.76
N GLU A 5 16.54 -2.09 -0.59
CA GLU A 5 16.83 -3.39 0.02
C GLU A 5 15.54 -4.13 0.38
N TYR A 6 14.56 -3.42 0.98
CA TYR A 6 13.26 -4.01 1.30
C TYR A 6 12.52 -4.49 0.05
N ARG A 7 12.49 -3.68 -1.02
CA ARG A 7 11.81 -4.07 -2.26
C ARG A 7 12.49 -5.24 -2.96
N SER A 8 13.81 -5.31 -2.96
CA SER A 8 14.57 -6.39 -3.61
C SER A 8 14.56 -7.72 -2.83
N HIS A 9 14.12 -7.72 -1.57
CA HIS A 9 14.03 -8.94 -0.76
C HIS A 9 13.00 -9.92 -1.35
N PRO A 10 13.32 -11.22 -1.47
CA PRO A 10 12.48 -12.21 -2.17
C PRO A 10 11.19 -12.60 -1.45
N ALA A 11 11.08 -12.31 -0.13
CA ALA A 11 9.87 -12.61 0.64
C ALA A 11 8.63 -11.96 0.00
N ILE A 12 7.51 -12.68 0.03
CA ILE A 12 6.25 -12.22 -0.56
C ILE A 12 5.62 -11.09 0.25
N SER A 13 5.18 -10.04 -0.42
CA SER A 13 4.52 -8.89 0.19
C SER A 13 3.01 -8.93 -0.03
N ARG A 14 2.27 -8.13 0.77
CA ARG A 14 0.83 -8.00 0.61
C ARG A 14 0.42 -7.54 -0.79
N SER A 15 1.14 -6.59 -1.36
CA SER A 15 0.82 -6.08 -2.70
C SER A 15 1.01 -7.12 -3.79
N GLN A 16 1.97 -8.00 -3.64
CA GLN A 16 2.18 -9.14 -4.54
C GLN A 16 1.05 -10.17 -4.37
N LEU A 17 0.75 -10.60 -3.14
CA LEU A 17 -0.37 -11.52 -2.89
C LEU A 17 -1.69 -10.98 -3.40
N PHE A 18 -1.94 -9.68 -3.28
CA PHE A 18 -3.18 -9.08 -3.76
C PHE A 18 -3.34 -9.15 -5.28
N LYS A 19 -2.23 -9.09 -6.04
CA LYS A 19 -2.26 -9.31 -7.51
C LYS A 19 -2.66 -10.76 -7.85
N LEU A 20 -2.24 -11.72 -7.03
CA LEU A 20 -2.58 -13.13 -7.21
C LEU A 20 -4.10 -13.38 -7.15
N ARG A 21 -4.86 -12.54 -6.45
CA ARG A 21 -6.32 -12.60 -6.36
C ARG A 21 -7.01 -12.58 -7.73
N GLU A 22 -6.43 -11.95 -8.72
CA GLU A 22 -7.02 -11.90 -10.06
C GLU A 22 -6.82 -13.22 -10.81
N SER A 23 -5.61 -13.67 -10.93
CA SER A 23 -5.23 -15.04 -11.33
C SER A 23 -3.73 -15.26 -11.12
N PRO A 24 -3.29 -16.50 -10.84
CA PRO A 24 -1.87 -16.84 -10.78
C PRO A 24 -1.09 -16.49 -12.06
N GLU A 25 -1.67 -16.71 -13.23
CA GLU A 25 -1.06 -16.37 -14.53
C GLU A 25 -0.76 -14.86 -14.64
N LYS A 26 -1.72 -14.00 -14.27
CA LYS A 26 -1.53 -12.55 -14.27
C LYS A 26 -0.52 -12.09 -13.24
N PHE A 27 -0.51 -12.72 -12.06
CA PHE A 27 0.52 -12.47 -11.06
C PHE A 27 1.91 -12.74 -11.64
N LYS A 28 2.11 -13.93 -12.23
CA LYS A 28 3.40 -14.34 -12.80
C LYS A 28 3.83 -13.40 -13.93
N TRP A 29 2.91 -13.02 -14.81
CA TRP A 29 3.16 -12.03 -15.85
C TRP A 29 3.59 -10.67 -15.29
N ALA A 30 2.91 -10.17 -14.27
CA ALA A 30 3.22 -8.87 -13.65
C ALA A 30 4.56 -8.85 -12.90
N GLU A 31 5.04 -9.99 -12.38
CA GLU A 31 6.37 -10.10 -11.79
C GLU A 31 7.48 -10.05 -12.86
N GLU A 32 7.21 -10.58 -14.04
CA GLU A 32 8.15 -10.58 -15.18
C GLU A 32 8.11 -9.27 -15.99
N HIS A 33 6.98 -8.52 -15.90
CA HIS A 33 6.73 -7.31 -16.67
C HIS A 33 6.28 -6.17 -15.73
N PRO A 34 7.18 -5.63 -14.89
CA PRO A 34 6.82 -4.58 -13.95
C PRO A 34 6.37 -3.30 -14.67
N GLU A 35 5.19 -2.83 -14.32
CA GLU A 35 4.68 -1.55 -14.82
C GLU A 35 5.23 -0.36 -14.02
N PRO A 36 5.42 0.80 -14.65
CA PRO A 36 5.80 2.01 -13.95
C PRO A 36 4.69 2.42 -12.94
N PRO A 37 5.05 3.07 -11.83
CA PRO A 37 4.08 3.49 -10.84
C PRO A 37 3.11 4.52 -11.42
N THR A 38 1.83 4.38 -11.09
CA THR A 38 0.81 5.35 -11.48
C THR A 38 0.99 6.70 -10.75
N PRO A 39 0.50 7.84 -11.30
CA PRO A 39 0.55 9.12 -10.60
C PRO A 39 -0.08 9.08 -9.20
N ALA A 40 -1.15 8.31 -9.01
CA ALA A 40 -1.80 8.14 -7.71
C ALA A 40 -0.89 7.40 -6.71
N LEU A 41 -0.15 6.39 -7.16
CA LEU A 41 0.82 5.67 -6.33
C LEU A 41 2.01 6.57 -5.98
N ILE A 42 2.53 7.33 -6.96
CA ILE A 42 3.61 8.31 -6.74
C ILE A 42 3.16 9.35 -5.69
N PHE A 43 1.94 9.88 -5.82
CA PHE A 43 1.43 10.83 -4.85
C PHE A 43 1.30 10.25 -3.43
N GLY A 44 0.82 9.01 -3.30
CA GLY A 44 0.80 8.31 -2.02
C GLY A 44 2.20 8.16 -1.41
N GLN A 45 3.18 7.73 -2.20
CA GLN A 45 4.57 7.59 -1.76
C GLN A 45 5.18 8.94 -1.36
N LEU A 46 4.87 10.01 -2.11
CA LEU A 46 5.29 11.37 -1.81
C LEU A 46 4.82 11.81 -0.42
N LEU A 47 3.51 11.67 -0.14
CA LEU A 47 2.94 12.05 1.15
C LEU A 47 3.50 11.20 2.30
N HIS A 48 3.64 9.88 2.11
CA HIS A 48 4.27 8.98 3.08
C HIS A 48 5.69 9.43 3.43
N ALA A 49 6.53 9.71 2.42
CA ALA A 49 7.89 10.18 2.65
C ALA A 49 7.93 11.49 3.44
N MET A 50 7.05 12.46 3.10
CA MET A 50 6.98 13.74 3.81
C MET A 50 6.53 13.62 5.27
N VAL A 51 5.61 12.70 5.55
CA VAL A 51 5.03 12.52 6.90
C VAL A 51 5.87 11.59 7.76
N LEU A 52 6.37 10.49 7.18
CA LEU A 52 7.00 9.40 7.94
C LEU A 52 8.52 9.47 7.94
N GLN A 53 9.15 9.99 6.88
CA GLN A 53 10.61 10.06 6.70
C GLN A 53 11.07 11.39 6.09
N PRO A 54 10.71 12.55 6.68
CA PRO A 54 11.00 13.87 6.09
C PRO A 54 12.50 14.10 5.86
N GLU A 55 13.37 13.50 6.67
CA GLU A 55 14.83 13.59 6.53
C GLU A 55 15.37 12.87 5.29
N MET A 56 14.65 11.87 4.78
CA MET A 56 15.04 11.09 3.59
C MET A 56 14.39 11.61 2.30
N PHE A 57 13.43 12.52 2.42
CA PHE A 57 12.61 12.99 1.30
C PHE A 57 13.43 13.36 0.05
N TRP A 58 14.41 14.21 0.20
CA TRP A 58 15.22 14.71 -0.93
C TRP A 58 16.18 13.68 -1.52
N ASN A 59 16.35 12.53 -0.88
CA ASN A 59 17.11 11.42 -1.45
C ASN A 59 16.27 10.66 -2.50
N ASP A 60 14.95 10.57 -2.28
CA ASP A 60 14.06 9.72 -3.06
C ASP A 60 13.22 10.50 -4.09
N PHE A 61 13.04 11.81 -3.86
CA PHE A 61 12.18 12.66 -4.70
C PHE A 61 12.92 13.89 -5.24
N GLU A 62 12.47 14.34 -6.41
CA GLU A 62 12.88 15.61 -7.00
C GLU A 62 11.67 16.32 -7.59
N VAL A 63 11.55 17.63 -7.34
CA VAL A 63 10.42 18.43 -7.80
C VAL A 63 10.75 19.02 -9.16
N MET A 64 9.91 18.77 -10.16
CA MET A 64 10.10 19.30 -11.51
C MET A 64 10.02 20.84 -11.50
N PRO A 65 11.04 21.55 -12.00
CA PRO A 65 11.05 23.00 -12.01
C PRO A 65 10.05 23.55 -13.04
N ILE A 66 9.44 24.69 -12.71
CA ILE A 66 8.58 25.44 -13.63
C ILE A 66 9.46 26.41 -14.42
N VAL A 67 10.00 25.96 -15.55
CA VAL A 67 10.94 26.75 -16.37
C VAL A 67 10.52 26.84 -17.83
N ASP A 68 10.78 27.98 -18.47
CA ASP A 68 10.61 28.10 -19.93
C ASP A 68 11.85 27.54 -20.64
N ARG A 69 11.78 26.29 -21.07
CA ARG A 69 12.86 25.56 -21.78
C ARG A 69 13.22 26.14 -23.14
N ARG A 70 12.56 27.19 -23.62
CA ARG A 70 12.93 27.91 -24.85
C ARG A 70 14.05 28.93 -24.58
N THR A 71 14.20 29.40 -23.35
CA THR A 71 15.26 30.34 -22.95
C THR A 71 16.57 29.61 -22.63
N LYS A 72 17.71 30.30 -22.73
CA LYS A 72 19.00 29.74 -22.35
C LYS A 72 19.04 29.36 -20.85
N ALA A 73 18.59 30.28 -19.98
CA ALA A 73 18.52 30.04 -18.54
C ALA A 73 17.63 28.84 -18.19
N GLY A 74 16.43 28.73 -18.82
CA GLY A 74 15.54 27.61 -18.57
C GLY A 74 16.09 26.25 -19.06
N LYS A 75 16.91 26.25 -20.10
CA LYS A 75 17.61 25.05 -20.54
C LYS A 75 18.70 24.63 -19.55
N GLU A 76 19.48 25.58 -19.04
CA GLU A 76 20.52 25.34 -18.04
C GLU A 76 19.92 24.82 -16.73
N GLU A 77 18.85 25.43 -16.25
CA GLU A 77 18.12 25.00 -15.05
C GLU A 77 17.52 23.60 -15.21
N TYR A 78 16.91 23.31 -16.37
CA TYR A 78 16.35 22.00 -16.64
C TYR A 78 17.43 20.92 -16.75
N ALA A 79 18.61 21.24 -17.32
CA ALA A 79 19.74 20.31 -17.38
C ALA A 79 20.30 19.99 -15.98
N ALA A 80 20.38 20.99 -15.11
CA ALA A 80 20.76 20.78 -13.71
C ALA A 80 19.74 19.90 -12.97
N PHE A 81 18.45 20.11 -13.24
CA PHE A 81 17.37 19.26 -12.70
C PHE A 81 17.52 17.80 -13.18
N GLU A 82 17.75 17.57 -14.47
CA GLU A 82 17.94 16.21 -15.02
C GLU A 82 19.12 15.48 -14.35
N GLU A 83 20.20 16.19 -14.05
CA GLU A 83 21.34 15.60 -13.34
C GLU A 83 20.99 15.24 -11.88
N ASN A 84 20.32 16.15 -11.16
CA ASN A 84 19.94 15.96 -9.76
C ASN A 84 18.83 14.91 -9.55
N SER A 85 18.01 14.68 -10.58
CA SER A 85 16.88 13.74 -10.53
C SER A 85 17.26 12.28 -10.83
N LYS A 86 18.53 12.01 -11.19
CA LYS A 86 18.98 10.65 -11.46
C LYS A 86 18.72 9.69 -10.30
N GLY A 87 17.91 8.66 -10.55
CA GLY A 87 17.56 7.66 -9.54
C GLY A 87 16.47 8.08 -8.56
N LYS A 88 15.92 9.29 -8.71
CA LYS A 88 14.81 9.79 -7.88
C LYS A 88 13.46 9.71 -8.60
N THR A 89 12.40 9.70 -7.82
CA THR A 89 11.03 9.85 -8.33
C THR A 89 10.73 11.33 -8.59
N ILE A 90 10.42 11.65 -9.85
CA ILE A 90 10.09 13.03 -10.25
C ILE A 90 8.61 13.30 -9.95
N VAL A 91 8.34 14.41 -9.25
CA VAL A 91 6.98 14.89 -8.95
C VAL A 91 6.78 16.29 -9.52
N THR A 92 5.53 16.62 -9.87
CA THR A 92 5.21 17.98 -10.32
C THR A 92 5.16 18.94 -9.14
N ALA A 93 5.37 20.24 -9.41
CA ALA A 93 5.25 21.27 -8.39
C ALA A 93 3.83 21.29 -7.76
N GLU A 94 2.79 21.01 -8.53
CA GLU A 94 1.41 20.90 -8.04
C GLU A 94 1.24 19.73 -7.07
N MET A 95 1.75 18.53 -7.42
CA MET A 95 1.73 17.36 -6.53
C MET A 95 2.46 17.65 -5.23
N PHE A 96 3.64 18.28 -5.32
CA PHE A 96 4.43 18.65 -4.15
C PHE A 96 3.69 19.65 -3.24
N GLN A 97 3.12 20.72 -3.83
CA GLN A 97 2.37 21.71 -3.07
C GLN A 97 1.16 21.10 -2.36
N THR A 98 0.39 20.27 -3.05
CA THR A 98 -0.75 19.54 -2.46
C THR A 98 -0.28 18.63 -1.31
N ALA A 99 0.82 17.92 -1.48
CA ALA A 99 1.36 17.05 -0.42
C ALA A 99 1.85 17.86 0.79
N VAL A 100 2.43 19.06 0.59
CA VAL A 100 2.81 20.00 1.68
C VAL A 100 1.58 20.41 2.49
N GLU A 101 0.49 20.80 1.83
CA GLU A 101 -0.75 21.19 2.49
C GLU A 101 -1.38 20.04 3.27
N MET A 102 -1.42 18.84 2.69
CA MET A 102 -1.91 17.63 3.36
C MET A 102 -1.02 17.23 4.54
N CYS A 103 0.29 17.29 4.39
CA CYS A 103 1.26 17.02 5.46
C CYS A 103 1.05 18.00 6.62
N GLY A 104 0.93 19.30 6.34
CA GLY A 104 0.59 20.32 7.35
C GLY A 104 -0.69 19.97 8.09
N LYS A 105 -1.77 19.64 7.35
CA LYS A 105 -3.05 19.25 7.93
C LYS A 105 -2.97 18.03 8.86
N LEU A 106 -2.17 17.01 8.48
CA LEU A 106 -1.94 15.84 9.32
C LEU A 106 -1.16 16.20 10.59
N LEU A 107 -0.08 16.96 10.44
CA LEU A 107 0.81 17.32 11.54
C LEU A 107 0.26 18.43 12.46
N ASP A 108 -0.78 19.15 12.05
CA ASP A 108 -1.52 20.07 12.91
C ASP A 108 -2.50 19.33 13.85
N ASN A 109 -2.84 18.08 13.55
CA ASN A 109 -3.74 17.28 14.37
C ASN A 109 -2.99 16.56 15.49
N GLU A 110 -3.24 16.93 16.74
CA GLU A 110 -2.56 16.38 17.91
C GLU A 110 -2.77 14.87 18.11
N TYR A 111 -3.91 14.33 17.66
CA TYR A 111 -4.16 12.89 17.79
C TYR A 111 -3.42 12.11 16.70
N VAL A 112 -3.33 12.66 15.48
CA VAL A 112 -2.48 12.10 14.41
C VAL A 112 -1.02 12.09 14.83
N LYS A 113 -0.52 13.19 15.43
CA LYS A 113 0.86 13.23 15.97
C LYS A 113 1.13 12.10 16.95
N LYS A 114 0.20 11.88 17.92
CA LYS A 114 0.33 10.78 18.89
C LYS A 114 0.36 9.41 18.24
N LEU A 115 -0.47 9.19 17.22
CA LEU A 115 -0.48 7.93 16.46
C LEU A 115 0.81 7.72 15.65
N LEU A 116 1.44 8.80 15.19
CA LEU A 116 2.69 8.76 14.44
C LEU A 116 3.95 8.88 15.31
N ASP A 117 3.79 8.95 16.64
CA ASP A 117 4.88 8.97 17.60
C ASP A 117 5.30 7.53 17.98
N GLY A 118 6.09 6.92 17.08
CA GLY A 118 6.52 5.54 17.22
C GLY A 118 7.62 5.17 16.22
N GLU A 119 7.86 3.88 16.06
CA GLU A 119 8.82 3.35 15.10
C GLU A 119 8.21 3.41 13.69
N ARG A 120 8.77 4.25 12.82
CA ARG A 120 8.26 4.49 11.47
C ARG A 120 8.95 3.63 10.44
N GLU A 121 8.21 3.27 9.36
CA GLU A 121 8.70 2.52 8.21
C GLU A 121 9.48 1.25 8.62
N LYS A 122 8.97 0.57 9.66
CA LYS A 122 9.61 -0.60 10.23
C LYS A 122 9.31 -1.85 9.41
N PRO A 123 10.33 -2.52 8.84
CA PRO A 123 10.16 -3.77 8.13
C PRO A 123 10.06 -4.95 9.10
N PHE A 124 9.21 -5.91 8.76
CA PHE A 124 9.09 -7.20 9.42
C PHE A 124 9.16 -8.31 8.39
N PHE A 125 9.82 -9.40 8.78
CA PHE A 125 9.97 -10.62 7.99
C PHE A 125 9.59 -11.80 8.86
N TRP A 126 8.88 -12.76 8.29
CA TRP A 126 8.52 -14.01 8.97
C TRP A 126 8.30 -15.12 7.97
N THR A 127 8.35 -16.34 8.46
CA THR A 127 7.97 -17.52 7.69
C THR A 127 6.54 -17.89 8.05
N ASP A 128 5.71 -18.11 7.05
CA ASP A 128 4.34 -18.60 7.26
C ASP A 128 4.37 -20.08 7.71
N ASP A 129 3.83 -20.35 8.89
CA ASP A 129 3.94 -21.69 9.54
C ASP A 129 3.27 -22.80 8.74
N LEU A 130 2.25 -22.50 7.92
CA LEU A 130 1.51 -23.53 7.18
C LEU A 130 2.12 -23.85 5.81
N THR A 131 2.67 -22.84 5.14
CA THR A 131 3.22 -23.01 3.79
C THR A 131 4.74 -23.02 3.75
N GLY A 132 5.41 -22.50 4.78
CA GLY A 132 6.85 -22.31 4.79
C GLY A 132 7.33 -21.12 3.92
N GLU A 133 6.41 -20.33 3.37
CA GLU A 133 6.76 -19.19 2.53
C GLU A 133 7.27 -18.02 3.37
N GLU A 134 8.33 -17.38 2.91
CA GLU A 134 8.83 -16.17 3.54
C GLU A 134 7.94 -14.97 3.16
N CYS A 135 7.47 -14.26 4.18
CA CYS A 135 6.60 -13.11 4.07
C CYS A 135 7.30 -11.83 4.55
N LYS A 136 6.90 -10.70 4.02
CA LYS A 136 7.38 -9.38 4.48
C LYS A 136 6.26 -8.36 4.52
N CYS A 137 6.36 -7.46 5.49
CA CYS A 137 5.60 -6.21 5.51
C CYS A 137 6.48 -5.07 6.01
N ARG A 138 6.05 -3.84 5.74
CA ARG A 138 6.63 -2.64 6.31
C ARG A 138 5.50 -1.78 6.83
N VAL A 139 5.48 -1.57 8.13
CA VAL A 139 4.43 -0.79 8.79
C VAL A 139 4.80 0.70 8.75
N ASP A 140 3.83 1.56 8.47
CA ASP A 140 4.05 3.00 8.41
C ASP A 140 4.47 3.55 9.76
N CYS A 141 3.77 3.13 10.84
CA CYS A 141 4.20 3.43 12.21
C CYS A 141 3.73 2.33 13.17
N LEU A 142 4.61 1.93 14.09
CA LEU A 142 4.31 1.04 15.20
C LEU A 142 4.40 1.85 16.49
N THR A 143 3.29 1.98 17.20
CA THR A 143 3.17 2.83 18.39
C THR A 143 2.38 2.15 19.50
N SER A 144 2.36 2.78 20.69
CA SER A 144 1.51 2.35 21.80
C SER A 144 0.87 3.56 22.46
N ILE A 145 -0.45 3.53 22.59
CA ILE A 145 -1.22 4.61 23.23
C ILE A 145 -2.06 4.01 24.36
N ASN A 146 -1.88 4.52 25.58
CA ASN A 146 -2.61 4.07 26.78
C ASN A 146 -2.51 2.55 27.02
N GLY A 147 -1.37 1.94 26.67
CA GLY A 147 -1.15 0.49 26.81
C GLY A 147 -1.71 -0.36 25.70
N MET A 148 -2.28 0.23 24.66
CA MET A 148 -2.71 -0.45 23.45
C MET A 148 -1.61 -0.36 22.39
N ASP A 149 -1.07 -1.49 21.97
CA ASP A 149 -0.09 -1.58 20.89
C ASP A 149 -0.83 -1.46 19.52
N ILE A 150 -0.35 -0.60 18.64
CA ILE A 150 -1.07 -0.18 17.42
C ILE A 150 -0.12 -0.22 16.21
N ILE A 151 -0.60 -0.83 15.13
CA ILE A 151 -0.07 -0.65 13.78
C ILE A 151 -0.86 0.49 13.14
N VAL A 152 -0.17 1.55 12.74
CA VAL A 152 -0.77 2.68 12.05
C VAL A 152 -0.41 2.62 10.57
N ASP A 153 -1.38 2.92 9.72
CA ASP A 153 -1.23 2.95 8.28
C ASP A 153 -1.89 4.22 7.70
N LEU A 154 -1.09 5.01 6.98
CA LEU A 154 -1.51 6.27 6.39
C LEU A 154 -2.09 6.03 4.99
N LYS A 155 -3.27 6.55 4.71
CA LYS A 155 -3.93 6.41 3.41
C LYS A 155 -4.40 7.75 2.85
N THR A 156 -4.13 7.95 1.56
CA THR A 156 -4.80 9.01 0.79
C THR A 156 -6.06 8.45 0.13
N ALA A 157 -7.15 9.17 0.19
CA ALA A 157 -8.42 8.74 -0.40
C ALA A 157 -9.14 9.88 -1.13
N GLU A 158 -10.08 9.54 -2.00
CA GLU A 158 -11.00 10.52 -2.59
C GLU A 158 -12.07 10.96 -1.58
N SER A 159 -12.41 10.08 -0.61
CA SER A 159 -13.28 10.38 0.51
C SER A 159 -12.82 9.63 1.75
N ALA A 160 -12.76 10.32 2.88
CA ALA A 160 -12.48 9.79 4.20
C ALA A 160 -13.76 9.42 4.99
N ASP A 161 -14.95 9.57 4.35
CA ASP A 161 -16.19 9.05 4.90
C ASP A 161 -16.11 7.54 5.13
N THR A 162 -16.58 7.09 6.30
CA THR A 162 -16.40 5.69 6.76
C THR A 162 -16.99 4.67 5.76
N ASP A 163 -18.21 4.89 5.28
CA ASP A 163 -18.88 3.94 4.37
C ASP A 163 -18.23 3.90 2.99
N THR A 164 -17.76 5.04 2.51
CA THR A 164 -17.06 5.15 1.24
C THR A 164 -15.68 4.53 1.32
N PHE A 165 -14.93 4.84 2.39
CA PHE A 165 -13.61 4.27 2.60
C PHE A 165 -13.66 2.76 2.83
N MET A 166 -14.65 2.24 3.57
CA MET A 166 -14.83 0.80 3.78
C MET A 166 -14.95 0.03 2.44
N ARG A 167 -15.77 0.54 1.51
CA ARG A 167 -15.89 -0.08 0.17
C ARG A 167 -14.57 -0.05 -0.60
N HIS A 168 -13.84 1.06 -0.53
CA HIS A 168 -12.51 1.18 -1.13
C HIS A 168 -11.49 0.26 -0.45
N ALA A 169 -11.53 0.15 0.86
CA ALA A 169 -10.62 -0.69 1.64
C ALA A 169 -10.74 -2.18 1.23
N ILE A 170 -11.97 -2.67 1.06
CA ILE A 170 -12.19 -4.04 0.54
C ILE A 170 -11.73 -4.15 -0.91
N LYS A 171 -12.06 -3.17 -1.77
CA LYS A 171 -11.66 -3.18 -3.18
C LYS A 171 -10.14 -3.24 -3.35
N TYR A 172 -9.38 -2.53 -2.52
CA TYR A 172 -7.91 -2.46 -2.58
C TYR A 172 -7.18 -3.42 -1.63
N GLY A 173 -7.92 -4.30 -0.95
CA GLY A 173 -7.37 -5.33 -0.07
C GLY A 173 -6.71 -4.79 1.20
N TYR A 174 -7.23 -3.71 1.78
CA TYR A 174 -6.70 -3.18 3.05
C TYR A 174 -7.04 -4.10 4.23
N ASN A 175 -8.08 -4.92 4.12
CA ASN A 175 -8.34 -6.02 5.04
C ASN A 175 -7.24 -7.08 5.01
N LEU A 176 -6.77 -7.48 3.82
CA LEU A 176 -5.60 -8.34 3.66
C LEU A 176 -4.34 -7.69 4.27
N GLN A 177 -4.18 -6.38 4.09
CA GLN A 177 -3.07 -5.64 4.69
C GLN A 177 -3.12 -5.68 6.21
N ALA A 178 -4.27 -5.38 6.81
CA ALA A 178 -4.43 -5.38 8.27
C ALA A 178 -4.14 -6.76 8.87
N ALA A 179 -4.63 -7.83 8.24
CA ALA A 179 -4.38 -9.20 8.68
C ALA A 179 -2.91 -9.60 8.53
N MET A 180 -2.35 -9.47 7.33
CA MET A 180 -0.97 -9.90 7.04
C MET A 180 0.07 -9.10 7.84
N TYR A 181 -0.15 -7.80 8.04
CA TYR A 181 0.75 -6.97 8.85
C TYR A 181 0.64 -7.33 10.34
N GLY A 182 -0.59 -7.59 10.83
CA GLY A 182 -0.83 -8.10 12.18
C GLY A 182 -0.06 -9.39 12.45
N GLU A 183 -0.14 -10.37 11.53
CA GLU A 183 0.62 -11.63 11.62
C GLU A 183 2.13 -11.39 11.64
N GLY A 184 2.64 -10.57 10.72
CA GLY A 184 4.07 -10.27 10.65
C GLY A 184 4.61 -9.58 11.90
N VAL A 185 3.88 -8.59 12.43
CA VAL A 185 4.26 -7.90 13.67
C VAL A 185 4.17 -8.86 14.85
N LYS A 186 3.10 -9.66 14.97
CA LYS A 186 2.94 -10.66 16.02
C LYS A 186 4.04 -11.71 16.00
N ALA A 187 4.41 -12.23 14.83
CA ALA A 187 5.50 -13.20 14.70
C ALA A 187 6.84 -12.68 15.22
N ASN A 188 7.08 -11.37 15.11
CA ASN A 188 8.33 -10.74 15.53
C ASN A 188 8.30 -10.19 16.97
N THR A 189 7.12 -9.80 17.47
CA THR A 189 6.99 -9.14 18.79
C THR A 189 6.36 -10.02 19.86
N GLY A 190 5.69 -11.11 19.45
CA GLY A 190 4.87 -11.94 20.34
C GLY A 190 3.56 -11.30 20.79
N LYS A 191 3.21 -10.12 20.28
CA LYS A 191 2.06 -9.34 20.73
C LYS A 191 1.04 -9.09 19.63
N GLU A 192 -0.24 -9.08 20.02
CA GLU A 192 -1.32 -8.59 19.14
C GLU A 192 -1.33 -7.05 19.13
N HIS A 193 -1.63 -6.50 17.97
CA HIS A 193 -1.72 -5.07 17.75
C HIS A 193 -3.07 -4.72 17.14
N ALA A 194 -3.66 -3.62 17.56
CA ALA A 194 -4.77 -3.01 16.83
C ALA A 194 -4.26 -2.43 15.50
N PHE A 195 -5.08 -2.47 14.47
CA PHE A 195 -4.73 -1.85 13.18
C PHE A 195 -5.57 -0.59 12.96
N VAL A 196 -4.90 0.54 12.75
CA VAL A 196 -5.55 1.85 12.61
C VAL A 196 -5.15 2.50 11.30
N PHE A 197 -6.14 2.90 10.53
CA PHE A 197 -5.97 3.73 9.34
C PHE A 197 -6.08 5.21 9.70
N ILE A 198 -5.09 6.01 9.30
CA ILE A 198 -5.21 7.46 9.20
C ILE A 198 -5.51 7.77 7.73
N VAL A 199 -6.71 8.25 7.45
CA VAL A 199 -7.18 8.52 6.09
C VAL A 199 -7.29 10.01 5.89
N ILE A 200 -6.65 10.54 4.83
CA ILE A 200 -6.74 11.94 4.45
C ILE A 200 -7.25 12.08 3.02
N GLU A 201 -8.21 12.98 2.81
CA GLU A 201 -8.73 13.31 1.49
C GLU A 201 -7.72 14.09 0.66
N LYS A 202 -7.68 13.82 -0.66
CA LYS A 202 -6.77 14.48 -1.61
C LYS A 202 -7.22 15.90 -2.00
N LYS A 203 -8.44 16.30 -1.66
CA LYS A 203 -9.01 17.60 -2.01
C LYS A 203 -9.26 18.44 -0.76
N PRO A 204 -9.11 19.75 -0.86
CA PRO A 204 -9.48 20.63 0.24
C PRO A 204 -10.94 20.41 0.70
N PRO A 205 -11.20 20.45 2.00
CA PRO A 205 -10.33 20.92 3.08
C PRO A 205 -9.40 19.82 3.66
N TYR A 206 -9.08 18.75 2.89
CA TYR A 206 -8.21 17.63 3.30
C TYR A 206 -8.73 16.96 4.58
N ALA A 207 -9.99 16.55 4.54
CA ALA A 207 -10.64 15.95 5.70
C ALA A 207 -9.88 14.69 6.16
N ILE A 208 -9.74 14.55 7.48
CA ILE A 208 -9.04 13.42 8.10
C ILE A 208 -10.07 12.56 8.82
N ASN A 209 -9.97 11.25 8.66
CA ASN A 209 -10.67 10.28 9.48
C ASN A 209 -9.66 9.27 10.04
N ILE A 210 -9.92 8.79 11.25
CA ILE A 210 -9.08 7.78 11.92
C ILE A 210 -9.98 6.60 12.24
N MET A 211 -9.68 5.45 11.64
CA MET A 211 -10.53 4.27 11.70
C MET A 211 -9.73 3.06 12.16
N GLN A 212 -10.22 2.37 13.18
CA GLN A 212 -9.68 1.09 13.60
C GLN A 212 -10.33 -0.03 12.78
N ALA A 213 -9.51 -0.93 12.21
CA ALA A 213 -9.98 -2.17 11.62
C ALA A 213 -10.65 -3.02 12.71
N ASP A 214 -11.92 -3.32 12.55
CA ASP A 214 -12.65 -4.18 13.48
C ASP A 214 -12.28 -5.66 13.30
N LYS A 215 -12.73 -6.49 14.25
CA LYS A 215 -12.43 -7.92 14.21
C LYS A 215 -12.92 -8.61 12.94
N ALA A 216 -14.10 -8.26 12.44
CA ALA A 216 -14.66 -8.89 11.25
C ALA A 216 -13.86 -8.53 9.99
N PHE A 217 -13.43 -7.26 9.88
CA PHE A 217 -12.57 -6.78 8.80
C PHE A 217 -11.22 -7.52 8.77
N VAL A 218 -10.59 -7.68 9.95
CA VAL A 218 -9.31 -8.40 10.08
C VAL A 218 -9.48 -9.89 9.78
N LEU A 219 -10.51 -10.54 10.31
CA LEU A 219 -10.77 -11.97 10.05
C LEU A 219 -11.00 -12.25 8.57
N HIS A 220 -11.82 -11.43 7.89
CA HIS A 220 -12.01 -11.56 6.44
C HIS A 220 -10.68 -11.38 5.66
N GLY A 221 -9.84 -10.47 6.13
CA GLY A 221 -8.49 -10.29 5.57
C GLY A 221 -7.58 -11.50 5.82
N PHE A 222 -7.70 -12.14 6.97
CA PHE A 222 -6.94 -13.33 7.32
C PHE A 222 -7.35 -14.54 6.45
N ASP A 223 -8.65 -14.75 6.24
CA ASP A 223 -9.13 -15.80 5.33
C ASP A 223 -8.58 -15.60 3.92
N LEU A 224 -8.61 -14.36 3.43
CA LEU A 224 -8.02 -14.02 2.14
C LEU A 224 -6.50 -14.23 2.11
N PHE A 225 -5.79 -13.91 3.19
CA PHE A 225 -4.35 -14.17 3.30
C PHE A 225 -4.06 -15.67 3.21
N ARG A 226 -4.82 -16.51 3.93
CA ARG A 226 -4.67 -17.97 3.89
C ARG A 226 -4.91 -18.54 2.49
N GLU A 227 -5.95 -18.09 1.81
CA GLU A 227 -6.25 -18.48 0.44
C GLU A 227 -5.10 -18.13 -0.51
N LEU A 228 -4.67 -16.87 -0.48
CA LEU A 228 -3.67 -16.37 -1.43
C LEU A 228 -2.27 -16.93 -1.18
N ILE A 229 -1.84 -17.08 0.08
CA ILE A 229 -0.52 -17.65 0.37
C ILE A 229 -0.48 -19.14 0.04
N GLY A 230 -1.57 -19.87 0.28
CA GLY A 230 -1.71 -21.26 -0.13
C GLY A 230 -1.66 -21.43 -1.65
N THR A 231 -2.38 -20.58 -2.39
CA THR A 231 -2.35 -20.54 -3.86
C THR A 231 -0.96 -20.22 -4.39
N TYR A 232 -0.27 -19.22 -3.80
CA TYR A 232 1.10 -18.85 -4.15
C TYR A 232 2.05 -20.03 -3.98
N HIS A 233 2.00 -20.69 -2.81
CA HIS A 233 2.82 -21.87 -2.49
C HIS A 233 2.58 -23.00 -3.51
N GLU A 234 1.33 -23.33 -3.78
CA GLU A 234 0.99 -24.37 -4.73
C GLU A 234 1.52 -24.08 -6.15
N CYS A 235 1.35 -22.84 -6.63
CA CYS A 235 1.89 -22.44 -7.93
C CYS A 235 3.41 -22.51 -7.98
N LYS A 236 4.07 -22.10 -6.90
CA LYS A 236 5.52 -22.11 -6.77
C LYS A 236 6.08 -23.54 -6.76
N VAL A 237 5.46 -24.44 -6.02
CA VAL A 237 5.90 -25.83 -5.90
C VAL A 237 5.61 -26.63 -7.19
N SER A 238 4.43 -26.45 -7.76
CA SER A 238 4.02 -27.17 -8.99
C SER A 238 4.62 -26.58 -10.26
N GLY A 239 5.06 -25.31 -10.25
CA GLY A 239 5.43 -24.56 -11.43
C GLY A 239 4.24 -24.17 -12.34
N ASN A 240 3.02 -24.53 -11.95
CA ASN A 240 1.79 -24.25 -12.71
C ASN A 240 1.12 -22.96 -12.21
N TRP A 241 1.13 -21.93 -13.05
CA TRP A 241 0.50 -20.63 -12.78
C TRP A 241 -0.74 -20.51 -13.67
N TRP A 242 -1.88 -21.05 -13.20
CA TRP A 242 -3.11 -21.13 -13.97
C TRP A 242 -3.82 -19.78 -14.13
N GLY A 243 -4.50 -19.62 -15.28
CA GLY A 243 -5.38 -18.49 -15.56
C GLY A 243 -6.83 -18.75 -15.12
N TYR A 244 -7.77 -18.05 -15.77
CA TYR A 244 -9.20 -18.15 -15.45
C TYR A 244 -9.84 -19.52 -15.69
N LEU A 245 -9.24 -20.36 -16.51
CA LEU A 245 -9.71 -21.73 -16.69
C LEU A 245 -9.41 -22.64 -15.49
N GLY A 246 -8.69 -22.11 -14.48
CA GLY A 246 -8.31 -22.86 -13.30
C GLY A 246 -7.28 -23.95 -13.58
N LYS A 247 -7.01 -24.78 -12.57
CA LYS A 247 -6.02 -25.87 -12.64
C LYS A 247 -6.37 -26.96 -13.66
N HIS A 248 -7.64 -27.11 -13.96
CA HIS A 248 -8.18 -28.24 -14.73
C HIS A 248 -8.84 -27.83 -16.06
N ASN A 249 -8.66 -26.60 -16.49
CA ASN A 249 -9.22 -26.06 -17.74
C ASN A 249 -10.74 -26.28 -17.82
N ILE A 250 -11.46 -25.90 -16.77
CA ILE A 250 -12.92 -26.03 -16.72
C ILE A 250 -13.63 -24.86 -17.39
N ILE A 251 -14.81 -25.14 -17.97
CA ILE A 251 -15.71 -24.11 -18.47
C ILE A 251 -16.39 -23.45 -17.27
N ASN A 252 -16.26 -22.13 -17.15
CA ASN A 252 -16.89 -21.36 -16.09
C ASN A 252 -18.31 -20.96 -16.49
N ASP A 253 -19.25 -21.06 -15.57
CA ASP A 253 -20.59 -20.50 -15.77
C ASP A 253 -20.55 -18.97 -15.83
N LEU A 254 -21.37 -18.37 -16.67
CA LEU A 254 -21.61 -16.94 -16.72
C LEU A 254 -22.99 -16.64 -16.12
N PRO A 255 -23.10 -16.43 -14.82
CA PRO A 255 -24.38 -16.17 -14.17
C PRO A 255 -24.89 -14.77 -14.46
N LEU A 256 -26.22 -14.62 -14.42
CA LEU A 256 -26.84 -13.29 -14.38
C LEU A 256 -26.45 -12.56 -13.08
N PRO A 257 -26.18 -11.25 -13.15
CA PRO A 257 -26.03 -10.44 -11.95
C PRO A 257 -27.24 -10.59 -11.01
N ALA A 258 -26.97 -10.66 -9.70
CA ALA A 258 -28.01 -10.93 -8.69
C ALA A 258 -29.19 -9.94 -8.71
N TYR A 259 -28.96 -8.69 -9.13
CA TYR A 259 -30.02 -7.68 -9.25
C TYR A 259 -30.96 -7.94 -10.43
N LEU A 260 -30.49 -8.64 -11.50
CA LEU A 260 -31.33 -9.05 -12.63
C LEU A 260 -31.94 -10.44 -12.39
N ALA A 261 -31.29 -11.31 -11.63
CA ALA A 261 -31.83 -12.65 -11.34
C ALA A 261 -33.13 -12.58 -10.55
N LYS A 262 -33.33 -11.56 -9.70
CA LYS A 262 -34.58 -11.32 -8.94
C LYS A 262 -35.78 -10.91 -9.81
N GLU A 263 -35.56 -10.52 -11.06
CA GLU A 263 -36.63 -10.16 -11.99
C GLU A 263 -37.21 -11.40 -12.73
N ILE A 264 -36.57 -12.56 -12.57
CA ILE A 264 -36.93 -13.81 -13.26
C ILE A 264 -37.68 -14.80 -12.31
N GLU A 265 -37.61 -14.59 -11.00
CA GLU A 265 -38.37 -15.28 -9.96
C GLU A 265 -39.77 -14.64 -9.79
#